data_99ce1927ec4d97450e76530796a99125
#
_entry.id   99ce1927ec4d97450e76530796a99125
#
_cell.length_a   1.000
_cell.length_b   1.000
_cell.length_c   1.000
_cell.angle_alpha   90.00
_cell.angle_beta   90.00
_cell.angle_gamma   90.00
#
_symmetry.space_group_name_H-M   'P 1'
#
loop_
_entity.id
_entity.type
_entity.pdbx_description
1 polymer ?
#
loop_
_entity_poly.entity_id
_entity_poly.type
_entity_poly.pdbx_seq_one_letter_code
_entity_poly.pdbx_strand_id
1 'polypeptide(L)'
;MKKTIVLLLLLPLLSCYNTEHNCKDFKTGKFKFEYKVEGVKKTTVFERNDSIEIETFEGKTDTSRIRWVNNCEYVLQKIHPKNMVEKKAIMMKILTTTKNSYIFEFGIVGSDAKQRGTVEKVSE
;
A
#
# COMPACT_ATOMS: atom_id res chain seq x y z
N MET A 1 -61.80 16.77 16.28
CA MET A 1 -60.76 15.75 16.24
C MET A 1 -59.49 16.34 15.67
N LYS A 2 -58.50 16.51 16.49
CA LYS A 2 -57.16 16.99 16.04
C LYS A 2 -56.34 15.78 15.65
N LYS A 3 -56.06 15.65 14.34
CA LYS A 3 -55.10 14.65 13.85
C LYS A 3 -53.70 15.20 14.04
N THR A 4 -52.98 14.68 15.01
CA THR A 4 -51.57 15.00 15.20
C THR A 4 -50.75 14.19 14.19
N ILE A 5 -50.27 14.85 13.15
CA ILE A 5 -49.33 14.25 12.21
C ILE A 5 -47.97 14.28 12.88
N VAL A 6 -47.53 13.12 13.35
CA VAL A 6 -46.14 12.92 13.78
C VAL A 6 -45.29 12.78 12.53
N LEU A 7 -44.64 13.88 12.15
CA LEU A 7 -43.66 13.89 11.09
C LEU A 7 -42.37 13.24 11.62
N LEU A 8 -42.20 11.95 11.37
CA LEU A 8 -40.99 11.23 11.68
C LEU A 8 -39.88 11.74 10.78
N LEU A 9 -39.05 12.63 11.32
CA LEU A 9 -37.87 13.13 10.61
C LEU A 9 -36.85 12.01 10.53
N LEU A 10 -36.82 11.30 9.42
CA LEU A 10 -35.73 10.38 9.09
C LEU A 10 -34.50 11.23 8.78
N LEU A 11 -33.64 11.42 9.77
CA LEU A 11 -32.31 11.97 9.55
C LEU A 11 -31.48 10.90 8.81
N PRO A 12 -31.01 11.18 7.60
CA PRO A 12 -30.05 10.29 6.97
C PRO A 12 -28.76 10.35 7.79
N LEU A 13 -28.40 9.24 8.40
CA LEU A 13 -27.07 9.05 8.95
C LEU A 13 -26.08 9.04 7.79
N LEU A 14 -25.63 10.22 7.40
CA LEU A 14 -24.46 10.37 6.55
C LEU A 14 -23.26 9.96 7.39
N SER A 15 -22.99 8.66 7.42
CA SER A 15 -21.71 8.20 7.91
C SER A 15 -20.67 8.68 6.89
N CYS A 16 -20.02 9.79 7.19
CA CYS A 16 -18.82 10.21 6.50
C CYS A 16 -17.75 9.16 6.76
N TYR A 17 -17.59 8.23 5.84
CA TYR A 17 -16.48 7.28 5.84
C TYR A 17 -15.24 8.07 5.38
N ASN A 18 -14.55 8.69 6.34
CA ASN A 18 -13.30 9.39 6.07
C ASN A 18 -12.20 8.35 5.86
N THR A 19 -11.94 8.03 4.60
CA THR A 19 -10.78 7.23 4.22
C THR A 19 -9.55 8.13 4.36
N GLU A 20 -8.60 7.76 5.24
CA GLU A 20 -7.35 8.50 5.38
C GLU A 20 -6.41 8.21 4.21
N HIS A 21 -5.75 9.25 3.72
CA HIS A 21 -4.78 9.22 2.63
C HIS A 21 -3.52 9.99 3.00
N ASN A 22 -2.86 9.61 4.09
CA ASN A 22 -1.63 10.25 4.54
C ASN A 22 -0.41 9.57 3.92
N CYS A 23 -0.37 9.51 2.60
CA CYS A 23 0.66 8.78 1.86
C CYS A 23 2.07 9.31 2.11
N LYS A 24 2.22 10.61 2.38
CA LYS A 24 3.52 11.24 2.65
C LYS A 24 4.24 10.64 3.86
N ASP A 25 3.50 10.15 4.84
CA ASP A 25 4.05 9.55 6.05
C ASP A 25 4.75 8.21 5.77
N PHE A 26 4.54 7.65 4.59
CA PHE A 26 5.06 6.35 4.18
C PHE A 26 6.11 6.42 3.07
N LYS A 27 6.61 7.61 2.74
CA LYS A 27 7.65 7.76 1.72
C LYS A 27 9.02 7.26 2.16
N THR A 28 9.30 7.34 3.45
CA THR A 28 10.56 6.89 4.04
C THR A 28 10.29 6.07 5.29
N GLY A 29 11.23 5.23 5.68
CA GLY A 29 11.15 4.45 6.91
C GLY A 29 11.41 2.97 6.71
N LYS A 30 11.14 2.22 7.75
CA LYS A 30 11.24 0.76 7.77
C LYS A 30 9.85 0.15 7.84
N PHE A 31 9.63 -0.87 7.05
CA PHE A 31 8.32 -1.47 6.81
C PHE A 31 8.38 -2.98 6.90
N LYS A 32 7.24 -3.57 7.22
CA LYS A 32 7.04 -5.01 7.26
C LYS A 32 5.83 -5.39 6.43
N PHE A 33 5.99 -6.37 5.56
CA PHE A 33 4.93 -6.96 4.78
C PHE A 33 4.83 -8.45 5.07
N GLU A 34 3.64 -8.91 5.44
CA GLU A 34 3.37 -10.32 5.72
C GLU A 34 2.41 -10.88 4.67
N TYR A 35 2.70 -12.08 4.21
CA TYR A 35 1.87 -12.80 3.25
C TYR A 35 1.95 -14.30 3.51
N LYS A 36 1.02 -15.05 2.93
CA LYS A 36 0.99 -16.51 3.06
C LYS A 36 1.33 -17.16 1.74
N VAL A 37 2.20 -18.16 1.79
CA VAL A 37 2.52 -19.05 0.67
C VAL A 37 2.22 -20.48 1.14
N GLU A 38 1.29 -21.16 0.48
CA GLU A 38 0.87 -22.53 0.81
C GLU A 38 0.53 -22.69 2.31
N GLY A 39 -0.17 -21.70 2.88
CA GLY A 39 -0.57 -21.69 4.29
C GLY A 39 0.54 -21.30 5.28
N VAL A 40 1.77 -21.10 4.81
CA VAL A 40 2.91 -20.68 5.65
C VAL A 40 3.04 -19.16 5.59
N LYS A 41 3.08 -18.53 6.76
CA LYS A 41 3.29 -17.09 6.88
C LYS A 41 4.73 -16.73 6.54
N LYS A 42 4.90 -15.83 5.58
CA LYS A 42 6.18 -15.25 5.18
C LYS A 42 6.20 -13.78 5.53
N THR A 43 7.37 -13.28 5.89
CA THR A 43 7.56 -11.87 6.24
C THR A 43 8.72 -11.30 5.43
N THR A 44 8.46 -10.15 4.81
CA THR A 44 9.47 -9.34 4.13
C THR A 44 9.59 -8.02 4.89
N VAL A 45 10.82 -7.61 5.13
CA VAL A 45 11.15 -6.31 5.72
C VAL A 45 11.81 -5.47 4.64
N PHE A 46 11.41 -4.21 4.53
CA PHE A 46 12.06 -3.30 3.59
C PHE A 46 12.29 -1.93 4.21
N GLU A 47 13.33 -1.28 3.74
CA GLU A 47 13.70 0.06 4.12
C GLU A 47 13.65 0.96 2.90
N ARG A 48 13.04 2.12 3.04
CA ARG A 48 12.81 3.04 1.94
C ARG A 48 13.35 4.42 2.27
N ASN A 49 14.09 4.99 1.35
CA ASN A 49 14.41 6.41 1.32
C ASN A 49 13.83 7.04 0.04
N ASP A 50 14.20 8.28 -0.28
CA ASP A 50 13.62 9.00 -1.40
C ASP A 50 13.90 8.37 -2.78
N SER A 51 14.92 7.54 -2.90
CA SER A 51 15.43 7.06 -4.19
C SER A 51 15.46 5.55 -4.35
N ILE A 52 15.57 4.82 -3.24
CA ILE A 52 15.71 3.35 -3.27
C ILE A 52 14.88 2.68 -2.19
N GLU A 53 14.54 1.43 -2.44
CA GLU A 53 13.94 0.52 -1.49
C GLU A 53 14.79 -0.73 -1.40
N ILE A 54 15.18 -1.08 -0.19
CA ILE A 54 16.00 -2.27 0.10
C ILE A 54 15.12 -3.28 0.81
N GLU A 55 14.89 -4.41 0.16
CA GLU A 55 14.07 -5.50 0.68
C GLU A 55 14.95 -6.63 1.19
N THR A 56 14.63 -7.17 2.36
CA THR A 56 15.29 -8.34 2.92
C THR A 56 14.27 -9.46 3.10
N PHE A 57 14.52 -10.57 2.44
CA PHE A 57 13.69 -11.76 2.49
C PHE A 57 14.57 -13.01 2.62
N GLU A 58 14.32 -13.80 3.66
CA GLU A 58 15.07 -15.03 3.95
C GLU A 58 16.60 -14.83 3.91
N GLY A 59 17.07 -13.74 4.51
CA GLY A 59 18.49 -13.38 4.57
C GLY A 59 19.08 -12.83 3.26
N LYS A 60 18.29 -12.69 2.21
CA LYS A 60 18.71 -12.11 0.94
C LYS A 60 18.21 -10.68 0.82
N THR A 61 19.08 -9.81 0.34
CA THR A 61 18.79 -8.39 0.13
C THR A 61 18.66 -8.09 -1.34
N ASP A 62 17.61 -7.35 -1.70
CA ASP A 62 17.36 -6.89 -3.06
C ASP A 62 17.07 -5.40 -3.04
N THR A 63 17.61 -4.67 -4.00
CA THR A 63 17.48 -3.21 -4.07
C THR A 63 16.73 -2.82 -5.33
N SER A 64 15.73 -1.95 -5.14
CA SER A 64 14.96 -1.37 -6.24
C SER A 64 15.09 0.15 -6.24
N ARG A 65 15.09 0.73 -7.44
CA ARG A 65 14.92 2.16 -7.60
C ARG A 65 13.45 2.51 -7.42
N ILE A 66 13.18 3.58 -6.69
CA ILE A 66 11.83 4.08 -6.47
C ILE A 66 11.66 5.42 -7.18
N ARG A 67 10.53 5.59 -7.86
CA ARG A 67 10.16 6.86 -8.49
C ARG A 67 8.71 7.19 -8.13
N TRP A 68 8.50 8.25 -7.40
CA TRP A 68 7.18 8.73 -7.04
C TRP A 68 6.53 9.47 -8.21
N VAL A 69 5.35 8.99 -8.62
CA VAL A 69 4.53 9.62 -9.66
C VAL A 69 3.68 10.73 -9.05
N ASN A 70 3.17 10.50 -7.85
CA ASN A 70 2.46 11.45 -7.00
C ASN A 70 2.62 11.03 -5.55
N ASN A 71 1.91 11.65 -4.62
CA ASN A 71 2.06 11.36 -3.19
C ASN A 71 1.68 9.93 -2.79
N CYS A 72 0.83 9.26 -3.58
CA CYS A 72 0.29 7.94 -3.26
C CYS A 72 0.68 6.85 -4.26
N GLU A 73 1.37 7.19 -5.33
CA GLU A 73 1.75 6.24 -6.37
C GLU A 73 3.24 6.32 -6.68
N TYR A 74 3.87 5.17 -6.80
CA TYR A 74 5.28 5.07 -7.15
C TYR A 74 5.57 3.83 -7.99
N VAL A 75 6.68 3.88 -8.69
CA VAL A 75 7.17 2.79 -9.53
C VAL A 75 8.43 2.22 -8.92
N LEU A 76 8.48 0.90 -8.81
CA LEU A 76 9.67 0.15 -8.40
C LEU A 76 10.28 -0.54 -9.61
N GLN A 77 11.60 -0.49 -9.67
CA GLN A 77 12.37 -1.23 -10.66
C GLN A 77 13.64 -1.79 -10.02
N LYS A 78 13.85 -3.08 -10.13
CA LYS A 78 15.04 -3.74 -9.58
C LYS A 78 16.29 -3.23 -10.26
N ILE A 79 17.33 -2.93 -9.47
CA ILE A 79 18.63 -2.45 -9.96
C ILE A 79 19.42 -3.60 -10.58
N HIS A 80 19.32 -4.81 -9.99
CA HIS A 80 19.99 -6.01 -10.47
C HIS A 80 18.99 -7.11 -10.79
N PRO A 81 18.22 -6.97 -11.90
CA PRO A 81 17.25 -7.98 -12.27
C PRO A 81 17.94 -9.28 -12.69
N LYS A 82 17.45 -10.41 -12.21
CA LYS A 82 18.00 -11.75 -12.49
C LYS A 82 17.42 -12.38 -13.76
N ASN A 83 16.28 -11.90 -14.23
CA ASN A 83 15.56 -12.44 -15.39
C ASN A 83 14.70 -11.37 -16.03
N MET A 84 14.03 -11.72 -17.12
CA MET A 84 13.20 -10.78 -17.88
C MET A 84 11.96 -10.30 -17.11
N VAL A 85 11.40 -11.13 -16.23
CA VAL A 85 10.25 -10.76 -15.40
C VAL A 85 10.66 -9.69 -14.39
N GLU A 86 11.80 -9.84 -13.74
CA GLU A 86 12.33 -8.88 -12.77
C GLU A 86 12.75 -7.54 -13.40
N LYS A 87 13.01 -7.51 -14.71
CA LYS A 87 13.28 -6.25 -15.43
C LYS A 87 12.05 -5.36 -15.56
N LYS A 88 10.85 -5.92 -15.42
CA LYS A 88 9.61 -5.16 -15.55
C LYS A 88 9.38 -4.26 -14.35
N ALA A 89 9.02 -3.03 -14.61
CA ALA A 89 8.66 -2.08 -13.55
C ALA A 89 7.33 -2.47 -12.90
N ILE A 90 7.22 -2.20 -11.61
CA ILE A 90 6.02 -2.47 -10.82
C ILE A 90 5.42 -1.14 -10.39
N MET A 91 4.14 -0.95 -10.69
CA MET A 91 3.38 0.19 -10.20
C MET A 91 2.82 -0.16 -8.82
N MET A 92 3.03 0.73 -7.87
CA MET A 92 2.54 0.64 -6.50
C MET A 92 1.60 1.80 -6.23
N LYS A 93 0.41 1.51 -5.71
CA LYS A 93 -0.58 2.52 -5.36
C LYS A 93 -1.03 2.33 -3.92
N ILE A 94 -0.88 3.36 -3.11
CA ILE A 94 -1.42 3.39 -1.75
C ILE A 94 -2.90 3.74 -1.84
N LEU A 95 -3.77 2.85 -1.37
CA LEU A 95 -5.21 3.02 -1.44
C LEU A 95 -5.76 3.74 -0.21
N THR A 96 -5.38 3.28 0.97
CA THR A 96 -5.80 3.85 2.26
C THR A 96 -4.66 3.77 3.25
N THR A 97 -4.65 4.69 4.21
CA THR A 97 -3.65 4.70 5.27
C THR A 97 -4.31 4.68 6.64
N THR A 98 -3.59 4.14 7.62
CA THR A 98 -3.85 4.31 9.04
C THR A 98 -2.65 5.05 9.65
N LYS A 99 -2.58 5.16 10.95
CA LYS A 99 -1.42 5.78 11.61
C LYS A 99 -0.10 5.09 11.28
N ASN A 100 -0.08 3.74 11.23
CA ASN A 100 1.14 2.94 11.09
C ASN A 100 1.11 1.97 9.91
N SER A 101 0.08 1.98 9.09
CA SER A 101 -0.05 1.01 8.01
C SER A 101 -0.71 1.61 6.77
N TYR A 102 -0.58 0.91 5.66
CA TYR A 102 -1.32 1.24 4.46
C TYR A 102 -1.72 -0.01 3.69
N ILE A 103 -2.84 0.10 2.99
CA ILE A 103 -3.26 -0.89 2.00
C ILE A 103 -2.78 -0.42 0.64
N PHE A 104 -2.15 -1.30 -0.11
CA PHE A 104 -1.63 -0.99 -1.43
C PHE A 104 -2.15 -1.96 -2.48
N GLU A 105 -2.15 -1.48 -3.70
CA GLU A 105 -2.40 -2.26 -4.90
C GLU A 105 -1.15 -2.22 -5.77
N PHE A 106 -0.77 -3.35 -6.35
CA PHE A 106 0.41 -3.41 -7.19
C PHE A 106 0.20 -4.30 -8.41
N GLY A 107 0.97 -4.03 -9.42
CA GLY A 107 0.98 -4.81 -10.65
C GLY A 107 2.10 -4.36 -11.57
N ILE A 108 2.40 -5.18 -12.56
CA ILE A 108 3.38 -4.85 -13.58
C ILE A 108 2.83 -3.71 -14.44
N VAL A 109 3.67 -2.70 -14.70
CA VAL A 109 3.29 -1.58 -15.56
C VAL A 109 2.83 -2.10 -16.93
N GLY A 110 1.65 -1.65 -17.36
CA GLY A 110 1.03 -2.09 -18.62
C GLY A 110 0.20 -3.36 -18.52
N SER A 111 0.12 -3.99 -17.36
CA SER A 111 -0.74 -5.15 -17.10
C SER A 111 -2.01 -4.74 -16.36
N ASP A 112 -3.13 -5.38 -16.69
CA ASP A 112 -4.41 -5.18 -15.99
C ASP A 112 -4.50 -6.02 -14.70
N ALA A 113 -3.63 -7.00 -14.52
CA ALA A 113 -3.59 -7.84 -13.33
C ALA A 113 -3.07 -7.04 -12.13
N LYS A 114 -3.90 -6.91 -11.10
CA LYS A 114 -3.58 -6.19 -9.86
C LYS A 114 -3.73 -7.10 -8.65
N GLN A 115 -2.87 -6.90 -7.67
CA GLN A 115 -2.92 -7.56 -6.37
C GLN A 115 -2.91 -6.51 -5.27
N ARG A 116 -3.39 -6.88 -4.09
CA ARG A 116 -3.44 -5.99 -2.92
C ARG A 116 -2.75 -6.62 -1.73
N GLY A 117 -2.24 -5.77 -0.86
CA GLY A 117 -1.63 -6.18 0.39
C GLY A 117 -1.69 -5.06 1.42
N THR A 118 -1.23 -5.38 2.62
CA THR A 118 -1.14 -4.42 3.73
C THR A 118 0.30 -4.38 4.22
N VAL A 119 0.81 -3.18 4.41
CA VAL A 119 2.16 -2.92 4.92
C VAL A 119 2.05 -2.16 6.23
N GLU A 120 2.87 -2.55 7.19
CA GLU A 120 3.02 -1.87 8.48
C GLU A 120 4.35 -1.12 8.51
N LYS A 121 4.32 0.15 8.93
CA LYS A 121 5.52 0.92 9.20
C LYS A 121 5.98 0.62 10.62
N VAL A 122 7.21 0.13 10.77
CA VAL A 122 7.77 -0.31 12.06
C VAL A 122 8.69 0.72 12.69
N SER A 123 9.31 1.59 11.89
CA SER A 123 10.12 2.74 12.37
C SER A 123 10.42 3.73 11.25
N GLU A 124 10.97 4.87 11.62
CA GLU A 124 11.49 5.85 10.68
C GLU A 124 12.82 5.41 10.06
#